data_5988d815d026e71ae1d20ad1e3259ce7
#
_entry.id   5988d815d026e71ae1d20ad1e3259ce7
#
_cell.length_a   1.000
_cell.length_b   1.000
_cell.length_c   1.000
_cell.angle_alpha   90.00
_cell.angle_beta   90.00
_cell.angle_gamma   90.00
#
_symmetry.space_group_name_H-M   'P 1'
#
loop_
_entity.id
_entity.type
_entity.pdbx_description
1 polymer ?
#
loop_
_entity_poly.entity_id
_entity_poly.type
_entity_poly.pdbx_seq_one_letter_code
_entity_poly.pdbx_strand_id
1 'polypeptide(L)'
;MQEDEVLKIAIAETSMIVRSGLALVLKRIQGLKILPIELVSEESLDECVRFHKPEILIVNPSFTGYFDVRKFKETPQNAGVKCIALMCSVADQGVLRNYDESLTIYDDADTIREKLNRLLNVPGEETEEELAGQEVLSSREKEIITCVVKGMTNKEIADALYLLLTDGI
;
A
#
# COMPACT_ATOMS: atom_id res chain seq x y z
N MET A 1 -18.80 19.58 -4.75
CA MET A 1 -18.11 18.86 -5.77
C MET A 1 -16.76 18.39 -5.38
N GLN A 2 -16.61 17.14 -5.49
CA GLN A 2 -15.43 16.45 -4.99
C GLN A 2 -14.25 16.47 -5.96
N GLU A 3 -14.46 17.03 -7.12
CA GLU A 3 -13.44 17.08 -8.16
C GLU A 3 -12.23 17.93 -7.80
N ASP A 4 -12.41 18.88 -6.90
CA ASP A 4 -11.33 19.76 -6.48
C ASP A 4 -10.73 19.35 -5.14
N GLU A 5 -11.15 18.22 -4.60
CA GLU A 5 -10.64 17.77 -3.33
C GLU A 5 -9.23 17.22 -3.49
N VAL A 6 -8.29 17.82 -2.76
CA VAL A 6 -6.89 17.43 -2.81
C VAL A 6 -6.62 16.39 -1.74
N LEU A 7 -6.03 15.26 -2.16
CA LEU A 7 -5.63 14.20 -1.26
C LEU A 7 -4.25 14.53 -0.69
N LYS A 8 -4.16 14.71 0.60
CA LYS A 8 -2.89 15.01 1.26
C LYS A 8 -2.22 13.70 1.68
N ILE A 9 -1.03 13.47 1.16
CA ILE A 9 -0.26 12.29 1.47
C ILE A 9 1.09 12.72 2.05
N ALA A 10 1.33 12.37 3.31
CA ALA A 10 2.62 12.64 3.94
C ALA A 10 3.58 11.50 3.61
N ILE A 11 4.83 11.86 3.34
CA ILE A 11 5.90 10.90 3.03
C ILE A 11 7.00 11.06 4.07
N ALA A 12 7.10 10.11 5.00
CA ALA A 12 8.11 10.10 6.04
C ALA A 12 9.25 9.17 5.64
N GLU A 13 10.27 9.76 5.06
CA GLU A 13 11.44 9.04 4.54
C GLU A 13 12.67 9.94 4.59
N THR A 14 13.74 9.46 5.17
CA THR A 14 14.99 10.25 5.30
C THR A 14 15.79 10.32 4.02
N SER A 15 15.66 9.32 3.13
CA SER A 15 16.35 9.37 1.83
C SER A 15 15.71 10.41 0.92
N MET A 16 16.46 11.43 0.58
CA MET A 16 15.97 12.47 -0.32
C MET A 16 15.60 11.92 -1.69
N ILE A 17 16.38 10.99 -2.21
CA ILE A 17 16.12 10.39 -3.53
C ILE A 17 14.81 9.65 -3.52
N VAL A 18 14.58 8.79 -2.53
CA VAL A 18 13.35 8.01 -2.43
C VAL A 18 12.16 8.92 -2.17
N ARG A 19 12.28 9.82 -1.21
CA ARG A 19 11.20 10.73 -0.82
C ARG A 19 10.78 11.64 -1.97
N SER A 20 11.74 12.31 -2.59
CA SER A 20 11.44 13.24 -3.68
C SER A 20 10.94 12.51 -4.93
N GLY A 21 11.50 11.34 -5.21
CA GLY A 21 11.05 10.52 -6.33
C GLY A 21 9.61 10.07 -6.16
N LEU A 22 9.26 9.61 -4.96
CA LEU A 22 7.91 9.20 -4.67
C LEU A 22 6.94 10.39 -4.76
N ALA A 23 7.32 11.54 -4.22
CA ALA A 23 6.49 12.75 -4.30
C ALA A 23 6.20 13.11 -5.75
N LEU A 24 7.20 13.02 -6.62
CA LEU A 24 7.02 13.31 -8.04
C LEU A 24 6.08 12.32 -8.71
N VAL A 25 6.24 11.03 -8.41
CA VAL A 25 5.35 9.98 -8.95
C VAL A 25 3.91 10.23 -8.52
N LEU A 26 3.71 10.53 -7.23
CA LEU A 26 2.37 10.77 -6.71
C LEU A 26 1.67 11.94 -7.40
N LYS A 27 2.42 13.01 -7.69
CA LYS A 27 1.86 14.17 -8.39
C LYS A 27 1.41 13.86 -9.82
N ARG A 28 1.97 12.81 -10.42
CA ARG A 28 1.69 12.43 -11.80
C ARG A 28 0.62 11.35 -11.94
N ILE A 29 0.10 10.83 -10.84
CA ILE A 29 -0.95 9.82 -10.90
C ILE A 29 -2.22 10.45 -11.46
N GLN A 30 -2.71 9.87 -12.54
CA GLN A 30 -3.93 10.35 -13.19
C GLN A 30 -5.16 9.93 -12.39
N GLY A 31 -6.14 10.81 -12.35
CA GLY A 31 -7.39 10.55 -11.63
C GLY A 31 -7.36 10.89 -10.16
N LEU A 32 -6.21 11.24 -9.63
CA LEU A 32 -6.08 11.66 -8.23
C LEU A 32 -5.31 12.97 -8.18
N LYS A 33 -5.83 13.91 -7.42
CA LYS A 33 -5.15 15.17 -7.19
C LYS A 33 -4.47 15.08 -5.84
N ILE A 34 -3.16 14.86 -5.86
CA ILE A 34 -2.39 14.55 -4.66
C ILE A 34 -1.48 15.71 -4.30
N LEU A 35 -1.50 16.09 -3.03
CA LEU A 35 -0.53 17.00 -2.46
C LEU A 35 0.42 16.20 -1.57
N PRO A 36 1.63 15.89 -2.04
CA PRO A 36 2.60 15.18 -1.21
C PRO A 36 3.27 16.14 -0.24
N ILE A 37 3.44 15.71 1.00
CA ILE A 37 4.10 16.48 2.05
C ILE A 37 5.33 15.68 2.49
N GLU A 38 6.51 16.20 2.22
CA GLU A 38 7.77 15.51 2.53
C GLU A 38 8.19 15.77 3.97
N LEU A 39 8.46 14.71 4.70
CA LEU A 39 8.84 14.75 6.12
C LEU A 39 10.15 14.03 6.33
N VAL A 40 11.06 14.64 7.08
CA VAL A 40 12.40 14.09 7.33
C VAL A 40 12.68 13.80 8.80
N SER A 41 11.81 14.25 9.70
CA SER A 41 12.00 14.09 11.14
C SER A 41 10.71 13.78 11.85
N GLU A 42 10.82 13.27 13.06
CA GLU A 42 9.67 13.02 13.91
C GLU A 42 8.89 14.31 14.21
N GLU A 43 9.63 15.39 14.41
CA GLU A 43 9.02 16.70 14.66
C GLU A 43 8.19 17.17 13.48
N SER A 44 8.70 17.00 12.26
CA SER A 44 7.96 17.39 11.06
C SER A 44 6.73 16.51 10.86
N LEU A 45 6.80 15.24 11.26
CA LEU A 45 5.65 14.34 11.20
C LEU A 45 4.56 14.82 12.16
N ASP A 46 4.93 15.14 13.41
CA ASP A 46 3.97 15.59 14.41
C ASP A 46 3.29 16.90 13.98
N GLU A 47 4.05 17.83 13.43
CA GLU A 47 3.51 19.08 12.92
C GLU A 47 2.57 18.83 11.73
N CYS A 48 2.95 17.95 10.83
CA CYS A 48 2.14 17.64 9.67
C CYS A 48 0.78 17.07 10.07
N VAL A 49 0.78 16.10 10.98
CA VAL A 49 -0.46 15.47 11.44
C VAL A 49 -1.36 16.51 12.11
N ARG A 50 -0.76 17.41 12.87
CA ARG A 50 -1.51 18.42 13.62
C ARG A 50 -2.09 19.50 12.73
N PHE A 51 -1.31 20.01 11.79
CA PHE A 51 -1.69 21.19 10.99
C PHE A 51 -2.21 20.84 9.60
N HIS A 52 -1.65 19.83 8.95
CA HIS A 52 -2.06 19.48 7.59
C HIS A 52 -3.09 18.37 7.53
N LYS A 53 -3.16 17.55 8.55
CA LYS A 53 -4.13 16.45 8.65
C LYS A 53 -4.16 15.57 7.40
N PRO A 54 -3.04 14.90 7.07
CA PRO A 54 -3.00 14.06 5.87
C PRO A 54 -3.97 12.88 6.01
N GLU A 55 -4.54 12.47 4.91
CA GLU A 55 -5.39 11.29 4.86
C GLU A 55 -4.57 9.99 4.85
N ILE A 56 -3.38 10.08 4.26
CA ILE A 56 -2.48 8.92 4.12
C ILE A 56 -1.08 9.31 4.57
N LEU A 57 -0.44 8.41 5.30
CA LEU A 57 0.97 8.51 5.66
C LEU A 57 1.73 7.36 5.02
N ILE A 58 2.65 7.68 4.13
CA ILE A 58 3.60 6.71 3.59
C ILE A 58 4.88 6.86 4.40
N VAL A 59 5.29 5.81 5.10
CA VAL A 59 6.41 5.88 6.02
C VAL A 59 7.32 4.66 5.86
N ASN A 60 8.62 4.92 5.81
CA ASN A 60 9.60 3.85 5.89
C ASN A 60 9.56 3.28 7.31
N PRO A 61 9.38 1.96 7.50
CA PRO A 61 9.36 1.39 8.84
C PRO A 61 10.60 1.68 9.68
N SER A 62 11.71 2.01 9.04
CA SER A 62 12.95 2.41 9.74
C SER A 62 13.03 3.91 10.02
N PHE A 63 11.99 4.67 9.72
CA PHE A 63 11.96 6.11 9.94
C PHE A 63 12.23 6.40 11.41
N THR A 64 13.18 7.28 11.67
CA THR A 64 13.69 7.61 13.03
C THR A 64 14.20 6.39 13.81
N GLY A 65 14.70 5.36 13.09
CA GLY A 65 15.16 4.11 13.66
C GLY A 65 14.13 3.00 13.59
N TYR A 66 12.97 3.23 14.16
CA TYR A 66 11.83 2.31 14.09
C TYR A 66 10.55 3.11 14.22
N PHE A 67 9.67 2.98 13.24
CA PHE A 67 8.38 3.65 13.29
C PHE A 67 7.33 2.67 13.82
N ASP A 68 6.76 2.98 14.98
CA ASP A 68 5.72 2.16 15.59
C ASP A 68 4.34 2.68 15.12
N VAL A 69 3.80 2.02 14.10
CA VAL A 69 2.52 2.43 13.52
C VAL A 69 1.35 2.22 14.49
N ARG A 70 1.43 1.22 15.36
CA ARG A 70 0.38 0.98 16.36
C ARG A 70 0.32 2.14 17.34
N LYS A 71 1.48 2.55 17.84
CA LYS A 71 1.58 3.67 18.76
C LYS A 71 1.12 4.97 18.09
N PHE A 72 1.48 5.15 16.83
CA PHE A 72 1.03 6.31 16.06
C PHE A 72 -0.49 6.38 16.01
N LYS A 73 -1.16 5.27 15.75
CA LYS A 73 -2.62 5.22 15.63
C LYS A 73 -3.35 5.26 16.97
N GLU A 74 -2.66 5.06 18.09
CA GLU A 74 -3.27 5.18 19.42
C GLU A 74 -3.71 6.60 19.72
N THR A 75 -3.06 7.59 19.13
CA THR A 75 -3.46 8.99 19.28
C THR A 75 -4.77 9.20 18.53
N PRO A 76 -5.83 9.71 19.15
CA PRO A 76 -7.14 9.84 18.51
C PRO A 76 -7.12 10.61 17.19
N GLN A 77 -6.32 11.68 17.09
CA GLN A 77 -6.26 12.46 15.86
C GLN A 77 -5.59 11.70 14.72
N ASN A 78 -4.80 10.66 15.02
CA ASN A 78 -4.08 9.86 14.03
C ASN A 78 -4.84 8.57 13.67
N ALA A 79 -5.86 8.22 14.41
CA ALA A 79 -6.53 6.93 14.27
C ALA A 79 -7.13 6.71 12.88
N GLY A 80 -7.55 7.78 12.22
CA GLY A 80 -8.13 7.71 10.88
C GLY A 80 -7.13 7.79 9.74
N VAL A 81 -5.84 8.01 10.05
CA VAL A 81 -4.82 8.11 9.01
C VAL A 81 -4.48 6.72 8.49
N LYS A 82 -4.53 6.54 7.17
CA LYS A 82 -4.12 5.28 6.56
C LYS A 82 -2.60 5.25 6.45
N CYS A 83 -1.98 4.20 6.96
CA CYS A 83 -0.53 4.09 6.98
C CYS A 83 -0.05 3.07 5.97
N ILE A 84 0.83 3.50 5.08
CA ILE A 84 1.44 2.67 4.05
C ILE A 84 2.92 2.49 4.39
N ALA A 85 3.38 1.26 4.45
CA ALA A 85 4.80 0.99 4.64
C ALA A 85 5.54 1.17 3.32
N LEU A 86 6.57 2.03 3.31
CA LEU A 86 7.42 2.22 2.15
C LEU A 86 8.64 1.30 2.28
N MET A 87 8.70 0.29 1.43
CA MET A 87 9.71 -0.74 1.49
C MET A 87 10.81 -0.48 0.47
N CYS A 88 12.02 -0.21 0.96
CA CYS A 88 13.20 -0.03 0.12
C CYS A 88 14.00 -1.33 -0.01
N SER A 89 13.68 -2.32 0.80
CA SER A 89 14.35 -3.62 0.81
C SER A 89 13.35 -4.69 1.26
N VAL A 90 13.78 -5.94 1.22
CA VAL A 90 12.94 -7.04 1.70
C VAL A 90 12.65 -6.84 3.17
N ALA A 91 11.37 -6.86 3.52
CA ALA A 91 10.94 -6.63 4.89
C ALA A 91 10.44 -7.90 5.54
N ASP A 92 10.57 -7.90 6.85
CA ASP A 92 9.93 -8.88 7.69
C ASP A 92 8.41 -8.71 7.59
N GLN A 93 7.71 -9.80 7.33
CA GLN A 93 6.24 -9.78 7.28
C GLN A 93 5.61 -9.26 8.56
N GLY A 94 6.26 -9.50 9.70
CA GLY A 94 5.78 -9.00 10.97
C GLY A 94 5.73 -7.47 11.05
N VAL A 95 6.67 -6.81 10.39
CA VAL A 95 6.71 -5.35 10.36
C VAL A 95 5.51 -4.77 9.61
N LEU A 96 5.07 -5.45 8.55
CA LEU A 96 3.99 -4.97 7.70
C LEU A 96 2.60 -5.22 8.28
N ARG A 97 2.49 -6.04 9.30
CA ARG A 97 1.20 -6.49 9.83
C ARG A 97 0.27 -5.37 10.26
N ASN A 98 0.82 -4.32 10.83
CA ASN A 98 0.02 -3.23 11.39
C ASN A 98 -0.24 -2.10 10.41
N TYR A 99 0.32 -2.19 9.21
CA TYR A 99 0.11 -1.20 8.16
C TYR A 99 -1.12 -1.53 7.33
N ASP A 100 -1.75 -0.51 6.81
CA ASP A 100 -2.94 -0.69 5.97
C ASP A 100 -2.57 -1.18 4.57
N GLU A 101 -1.38 -0.84 4.10
CA GLU A 101 -0.88 -1.24 2.78
C GLU A 101 0.64 -1.11 2.77
N SER A 102 1.29 -1.63 1.73
CA SER A 102 2.72 -1.45 1.55
C SER A 102 3.02 -1.08 0.11
N LEU A 103 4.03 -0.24 -0.07
CA LEU A 103 4.59 0.13 -1.36
C LEU A 103 6.05 -0.28 -1.39
N THR A 104 6.54 -0.66 -2.56
CA THR A 104 7.97 -0.91 -2.76
C THR A 104 8.54 0.13 -3.72
N ILE A 105 9.83 0.32 -3.69
CA ILE A 105 10.49 1.24 -4.63
C ILE A 105 10.42 0.73 -6.08
N TYR A 106 9.93 -0.49 -6.28
CA TYR A 106 9.77 -1.09 -7.61
C TYR A 106 8.34 -0.98 -8.14
N ASP A 107 7.41 -0.48 -7.34
CA ASP A 107 6.03 -0.30 -7.78
C ASP A 107 5.93 0.81 -8.81
N ASP A 108 5.19 0.57 -9.88
CA ASP A 108 4.95 1.60 -10.88
C ASP A 108 3.75 2.49 -10.50
N ALA A 109 3.52 3.53 -11.28
CA ALA A 109 2.45 4.49 -10.99
C ALA A 109 1.07 3.83 -10.98
N ASP A 110 0.83 2.89 -11.86
CA ASP A 110 -0.45 2.19 -11.93
C ASP A 110 -0.69 1.33 -10.69
N THR A 111 0.33 0.63 -10.23
CA THR A 111 0.25 -0.17 -9.02
C THR A 111 -0.01 0.72 -7.80
N ILE A 112 0.69 1.84 -7.71
CA ILE A 112 0.50 2.79 -6.61
C ILE A 112 -0.93 3.33 -6.64
N ARG A 113 -1.42 3.70 -7.81
CA ARG A 113 -2.79 4.20 -7.97
C ARG A 113 -3.81 3.17 -7.50
N GLU A 114 -3.66 1.92 -7.88
CA GLU A 114 -4.56 0.85 -7.44
C GLU A 114 -4.57 0.69 -5.92
N LYS A 115 -3.39 0.74 -5.32
CA LYS A 115 -3.27 0.63 -3.86
C LYS A 115 -3.91 1.80 -3.15
N LEU A 116 -3.72 3.01 -3.66
CA LEU A 116 -4.35 4.20 -3.09
C LEU A 116 -5.87 4.14 -3.22
N ASN A 117 -6.37 3.72 -4.36
CA ASN A 117 -7.81 3.59 -4.57
C ASN A 117 -8.43 2.59 -3.60
N ARG A 118 -7.75 1.48 -3.34
CA ARG A 118 -8.24 0.50 -2.36
C ARG A 118 -8.34 1.08 -0.95
N LEU A 119 -7.40 1.93 -0.57
CA LEU A 119 -7.41 2.55 0.75
C LEU A 119 -8.47 3.64 0.88
N LEU A 120 -8.72 4.37 -0.20
CA LEU A 120 -9.66 5.49 -0.19
C LEU A 120 -11.11 5.06 -0.29
N ASN A 121 -11.34 3.89 -0.86
CA ASN A 121 -12.68 3.41 -1.08
C ASN A 121 -13.23 2.75 0.19
N VAL A 122 -14.54 2.97 0.43
CA VAL A 122 -15.18 2.44 1.63
C VAL A 122 -15.18 0.92 1.58
N PRO A 123 -14.57 0.23 2.55
CA PRO A 123 -14.39 -1.22 2.48
C PRO A 123 -15.66 -2.03 2.25
N GLY A 124 -16.82 -1.55 2.72
CA GLY A 124 -18.04 -2.32 2.65
C GLY A 124 -18.59 -2.56 1.26
N GLU A 125 -18.60 -1.54 0.41
CA GLU A 125 -19.20 -1.65 -0.92
C GLU A 125 -18.26 -2.29 -1.92
N GLU A 126 -17.00 -1.95 -1.85
CA GLU A 126 -16.03 -2.48 -2.81
C GLU A 126 -15.61 -3.90 -2.53
N THR A 127 -15.62 -4.30 -1.27
CA THR A 127 -15.35 -5.68 -0.93
C THR A 127 -16.31 -6.62 -1.65
N GLU A 128 -17.57 -6.23 -1.77
CA GLU A 128 -18.56 -7.02 -2.50
C GLU A 128 -18.25 -7.05 -3.99
N GLU A 129 -17.86 -5.92 -4.56
CA GLU A 129 -17.48 -5.87 -5.98
C GLU A 129 -16.21 -6.64 -6.25
N GLU A 130 -15.22 -6.53 -5.37
CA GLU A 130 -14.00 -7.30 -5.47
C GLU A 130 -14.27 -8.79 -5.35
N LEU A 131 -15.13 -9.19 -4.43
CA LEU A 131 -15.51 -10.58 -4.29
C LEU A 131 -16.26 -11.08 -5.53
N ALA A 132 -17.14 -10.27 -6.07
CA ALA A 132 -17.83 -10.60 -7.32
C ALA A 132 -16.84 -10.71 -8.47
N GLY A 133 -15.87 -9.78 -8.54
CA GLY A 133 -14.79 -9.82 -9.52
C GLY A 133 -13.91 -11.05 -9.33
N GLN A 134 -13.65 -11.43 -8.10
CA GLN A 134 -12.85 -12.61 -7.81
C GLN A 134 -13.59 -13.91 -8.14
N GLU A 135 -14.91 -13.90 -8.05
CA GLU A 135 -15.69 -15.07 -8.45
C GLU A 135 -15.59 -15.34 -9.95
N VAL A 136 -15.33 -14.31 -10.73
CA VAL A 136 -15.07 -14.47 -12.17
C VAL A 136 -13.74 -15.18 -12.39
N LEU A 137 -12.78 -15.03 -11.49
CA LEU A 137 -11.54 -15.76 -11.55
C LEU A 137 -11.81 -17.22 -11.20
N SER A 138 -11.29 -18.13 -12.03
CA SER A 138 -11.44 -19.56 -11.78
C SER A 138 -10.69 -19.94 -10.51
N SER A 139 -11.10 -21.04 -9.90
CA SER A 139 -10.37 -21.61 -8.76
C SER A 139 -8.92 -21.90 -9.10
N ARG A 140 -8.66 -22.23 -10.36
CA ARG A 140 -7.31 -22.50 -10.84
C ARG A 140 -6.42 -21.27 -10.74
N GLU A 141 -6.96 -20.11 -11.13
CA GLU A 141 -6.19 -18.86 -11.07
C GLU A 141 -5.84 -18.49 -9.63
N LYS A 142 -6.76 -18.69 -8.72
CA LYS A 142 -6.52 -18.47 -7.30
C LYS A 142 -5.45 -19.40 -6.76
N GLU A 143 -5.47 -20.66 -7.16
CA GLU A 143 -4.47 -21.63 -6.72
C GLU A 143 -3.09 -21.33 -7.30
N ILE A 144 -3.02 -20.88 -8.54
CA ILE A 144 -1.77 -20.45 -9.16
C ILE A 144 -1.16 -19.29 -8.37
N ILE A 145 -1.97 -18.28 -8.06
CA ILE A 145 -1.52 -17.14 -7.27
C ILE A 145 -1.05 -17.58 -5.90
N THR A 146 -1.78 -18.50 -5.27
CA THR A 146 -1.40 -19.04 -3.97
C THR A 146 -0.06 -19.77 -4.04
N CYS A 147 0.18 -20.56 -5.08
CA CYS A 147 1.44 -21.25 -5.28
C CYS A 147 2.61 -20.27 -5.42
N VAL A 148 2.43 -19.20 -6.18
CA VAL A 148 3.45 -18.16 -6.35
C VAL A 148 3.74 -17.47 -5.01
N VAL A 149 2.71 -17.16 -4.26
CA VAL A 149 2.86 -16.52 -2.95
C VAL A 149 3.59 -17.42 -1.97
N LYS A 150 3.37 -18.73 -2.04
CA LYS A 150 4.05 -19.69 -1.18
C LYS A 150 5.50 -19.94 -1.57
N GLY A 151 5.96 -19.35 -2.67
CA GLY A 151 7.36 -19.49 -3.08
C GLY A 151 7.68 -20.84 -3.68
N MET A 152 6.74 -21.48 -4.33
CA MET A 152 6.95 -22.76 -4.99
C MET A 152 7.95 -22.64 -6.14
N THR A 153 8.70 -23.69 -6.38
CA THR A 153 9.61 -23.73 -7.52
C THR A 153 8.80 -23.79 -8.82
N ASN A 154 9.44 -23.43 -9.93
CA ASN A 154 8.78 -23.49 -11.23
C ASN A 154 8.26 -24.88 -11.54
N LYS A 155 9.00 -25.92 -11.15
CA LYS A 155 8.57 -27.28 -11.34
C LYS A 155 7.32 -27.60 -10.51
N GLU A 156 7.29 -27.15 -9.26
CA GLU A 156 6.13 -27.35 -8.39
C GLU A 156 4.90 -26.64 -8.92
N ILE A 157 5.08 -25.44 -9.44
CA ILE A 157 3.99 -24.68 -10.06
C ILE A 157 3.47 -25.43 -11.29
N ALA A 158 4.37 -25.92 -12.12
CA ALA A 158 3.99 -26.67 -13.32
C ALA A 158 3.22 -27.94 -12.98
N ASP A 159 3.66 -28.66 -11.96
CA ASP A 159 2.99 -29.87 -11.49
C ASP A 159 1.59 -29.56 -10.95
N ALA A 160 1.48 -28.46 -10.17
CA ALA A 160 0.20 -28.04 -9.65
C ALA A 160 -0.76 -27.63 -10.77
N LEU A 161 -0.25 -26.91 -11.77
CA LEU A 161 -1.03 -26.53 -12.95
C LEU A 161 -1.51 -27.74 -13.74
N TYR A 162 -0.65 -28.73 -13.90
CA TYR A 162 -1.00 -29.96 -14.62
C TYR A 162 -2.14 -30.70 -13.90
N LEU A 163 -2.06 -30.80 -12.60
CA LEU A 163 -3.13 -31.43 -11.80
C LEU A 163 -4.43 -30.67 -11.92
N LEU A 164 -4.38 -29.35 -11.88
CA LEU A 164 -5.57 -28.51 -12.01
C LEU A 164 -6.22 -28.66 -13.38
N LEU A 165 -5.40 -28.71 -14.43
CA LEU A 165 -5.89 -28.91 -15.78
C LEU A 165 -6.52 -30.28 -15.95
N THR A 166 -5.94 -31.29 -15.32
CA THR A 166 -6.46 -32.65 -15.36
C THR A 166 -7.79 -32.75 -14.60
N ASP A 167 -7.86 -32.17 -13.42
CA ASP A 167 -9.07 -32.20 -12.60
C ASP A 167 -10.20 -31.36 -13.22
N GLY A 168 -9.87 -30.40 -14.04
CA GLY A 168 -10.84 -29.54 -14.70
C GLY A 168 -11.47 -30.14 -15.94
N ILE A 169 -11.03 -31.31 -16.34
CA ILE A 169 -11.60 -32.04 -17.46
C ILE A 169 -12.62 -33.01 -16.95
#